data_d6db75fb1465e40bf3ceec028d02930e
#
_entry.id   d6db75fb1465e40bf3ceec028d02930e
#
_cell.length_a   1.000
_cell.length_b   1.000
_cell.length_c   1.000
_cell.angle_alpha   90.00
_cell.angle_beta   90.00
_cell.angle_gamma   90.00
#
_symmetry.space_group_name_H-M   'P 1'
#
loop_
_entity.id
_entity.type
_entity.pdbx_description
1 polymer ?
#
loop_
_entity_poly.entity_id
_entity_poly.type
_entity_poly.pdbx_seq_one_letter_code
_entity_poly.pdbx_strand_id
1 'polypeptide(L)'
;MGSVENRRAYVERGSEAIAYLIGLGLGLSPIDGFADYYFPDAPGSKADGRYLEPLPFPATLLGAWAERTTVGQGTMTTQHGGSLLTNAELTRAAVDPDGIARRKADRAGRGERCMGSGLIANLVHMAAERGVDMWTASPALRLIGEDRVEGLIVGGPDRERRVRADAVILATGAYDWSPELVEAHEFIRDMYSLTPPTITGDHFRLASQFRAKTATTLPQGCSRHVGIHIPGESWGGRPLYRMMIMGLPHCVMVNAEGRRFGDESFFHTYSSTAYAFDGHRQRFPNWPAWFVFDQTYKSKYSIGTIAPEDPLPEGMAMVADSIEELAALAGIDAAGLAATIGRFNANAAEGVDPDFARGSKPWSNGWGDSRLPNPNLGPLTAPPYYAIRLGRVGTGLASAGLKTGAAGQVIDMADRAVPGLYAIGNAAARIEMGCGYNSGMAIGRSLVFGYLAARDAVSIRFVEARREPVPMARDIRV
;
A
#
# COMPACT_ATOMS: atom_id res chain seq x y z
N MET A 1 -10.27 19.16 1.48
CA MET A 1 -11.46 18.46 0.97
C MET A 1 -11.47 17.09 1.56
N GLY A 2 -12.38 16.78 2.41
CA GLY A 2 -12.53 15.48 3.05
C GLY A 2 -13.85 15.47 3.80
N SER A 3 -14.38 14.30 4.10
CA SER A 3 -15.59 14.17 4.92
C SER A 3 -15.21 14.26 6.40
N VAL A 4 -15.73 15.28 7.07
CA VAL A 4 -15.58 15.43 8.55
C VAL A 4 -16.25 14.26 9.26
N GLU A 5 -17.40 13.81 8.77
CA GLU A 5 -18.18 12.71 9.33
C GLU A 5 -17.43 11.38 9.23
N ASN A 6 -16.87 11.05 8.05
CA ASN A 6 -16.08 9.85 7.86
C ASN A 6 -14.81 9.88 8.72
N ARG A 7 -14.15 11.06 8.83
CA ARG A 7 -12.97 11.21 9.71
C ARG A 7 -13.33 10.98 11.16
N ARG A 8 -14.43 11.57 11.62
CA ARG A 8 -14.94 11.37 12.98
C ARG A 8 -15.24 9.90 13.25
N ALA A 9 -15.98 9.25 12.33
CA ALA A 9 -16.30 7.82 12.44
C ALA A 9 -15.01 6.97 12.54
N TYR A 10 -14.00 7.24 11.70
CA TYR A 10 -12.73 6.53 11.75
C TYR A 10 -12.01 6.70 13.09
N VAL A 11 -11.91 7.94 13.59
CA VAL A 11 -11.15 8.25 14.82
C VAL A 11 -11.89 7.75 16.06
N GLU A 12 -13.19 8.03 16.17
CA GLU A 12 -13.98 7.69 17.36
C GLU A 12 -14.29 6.19 17.47
N ARG A 13 -14.46 5.50 16.34
CA ARG A 13 -14.83 4.10 16.31
C ARG A 13 -13.65 3.14 16.04
N GLY A 14 -12.46 3.70 15.73
CA GLY A 14 -11.29 2.90 15.41
C GLY A 14 -10.88 1.95 16.53
N SER A 15 -10.77 2.45 17.76
CA SER A 15 -10.41 1.63 18.92
C SER A 15 -11.43 0.52 19.22
N GLU A 16 -12.72 0.82 19.08
CA GLU A 16 -13.80 -0.16 19.26
C GLU A 16 -13.70 -1.27 18.21
N ALA A 17 -13.52 -0.92 16.94
CA ALA A 17 -13.41 -1.88 15.86
C ALA A 17 -12.20 -2.81 16.03
N ILE A 18 -11.05 -2.26 16.40
CA ILE A 18 -9.83 -3.05 16.65
C ILE A 18 -9.99 -3.93 17.88
N ALA A 19 -10.54 -3.42 18.98
CA ALA A 19 -10.81 -4.21 20.19
C ALA A 19 -11.78 -5.38 19.90
N TYR A 20 -12.80 -5.13 19.09
CA TYR A 20 -13.72 -6.18 18.64
C TYR A 20 -13.01 -7.29 17.86
N LEU A 21 -12.16 -6.93 16.90
CA LEU A 21 -11.41 -7.91 16.11
C LEU A 21 -10.38 -8.68 16.94
N ILE A 22 -9.71 -8.02 17.89
CA ILE A 22 -8.82 -8.69 18.85
C ILE A 22 -9.62 -9.68 19.71
N GLY A 23 -10.81 -9.29 20.18
CA GLY A 23 -11.73 -10.17 20.91
C GLY A 23 -12.20 -11.38 20.11
N LEU A 24 -12.19 -11.30 18.78
CA LEU A 24 -12.47 -12.41 17.87
C LEU A 24 -11.23 -13.28 17.55
N GLY A 25 -10.04 -12.90 18.00
CA GLY A 25 -8.80 -13.65 17.80
C GLY A 25 -7.78 -13.02 16.83
N LEU A 26 -7.98 -11.75 16.41
CA LEU A 26 -6.97 -11.06 15.61
C LEU A 26 -5.75 -10.74 16.48
N GLY A 27 -4.60 -11.35 16.14
CA GLY A 27 -3.33 -11.12 16.82
C GLY A 27 -2.68 -9.81 16.35
N LEU A 28 -2.60 -8.81 17.24
CA LEU A 28 -1.91 -7.54 17.02
C LEU A 28 -1.03 -7.19 18.20
N SER A 29 0.10 -6.52 17.94
CA SER A 29 0.97 -5.94 18.99
C SER A 29 1.37 -4.51 18.63
N PRO A 30 1.62 -3.62 19.63
CA PRO A 30 2.24 -2.34 19.38
C PRO A 30 3.65 -2.48 18.79
N ILE A 31 4.05 -1.52 17.97
CA ILE A 31 5.45 -1.35 17.54
C ILE A 31 6.06 -0.24 18.34
N ASP A 32 7.01 -0.58 19.21
CA ASP A 32 7.70 0.39 20.05
C ASP A 32 8.75 1.20 19.27
N GLY A 33 8.86 2.49 19.57
CA GLY A 33 9.85 3.38 18.97
C GLY A 33 9.58 3.73 17.51
N PHE A 34 8.34 3.53 17.01
CA PHE A 34 7.98 3.81 15.64
C PHE A 34 7.20 5.13 15.53
N ALA A 35 7.88 6.19 15.08
CA ALA A 35 7.32 7.53 14.98
C ALA A 35 6.30 7.68 13.87
N ASP A 36 5.33 8.58 14.06
CA ASP A 36 4.46 9.03 12.96
C ASP A 36 5.29 9.67 11.84
N TYR A 37 4.84 9.53 10.60
CA TYR A 37 5.54 10.03 9.40
C TYR A 37 5.92 11.51 9.51
N TYR A 38 5.04 12.32 10.07
CA TYR A 38 5.20 13.77 10.13
C TYR A 38 5.64 14.26 11.51
N PHE A 39 6.08 13.37 12.39
CA PHE A 39 6.63 13.79 13.68
C PHE A 39 8.04 14.41 13.49
N PRO A 40 8.37 15.52 14.16
CA PRO A 40 7.53 16.26 15.13
C PRO A 40 6.67 17.39 14.51
N ASP A 41 6.70 17.60 13.18
CA ASP A 41 6.21 18.82 12.55
C ASP A 41 4.69 18.93 12.51
N ALA A 42 3.97 17.83 12.39
CA ALA A 42 2.50 17.85 12.33
C ALA A 42 1.89 17.88 13.74
N PRO A 43 0.96 18.83 14.01
CA PRO A 43 0.24 18.85 15.28
C PRO A 43 -0.43 17.52 15.59
N GLY A 44 -0.24 17.00 16.79
CA GLY A 44 -0.80 15.73 17.23
C GLY A 44 -0.06 14.48 16.74
N SER A 45 1.02 14.63 15.96
CA SER A 45 1.91 13.52 15.65
C SER A 45 2.66 13.05 16.89
N LYS A 46 2.99 11.76 16.93
CA LYS A 46 3.64 11.12 18.08
C LYS A 46 4.97 10.48 17.68
N ALA A 47 5.90 10.49 18.64
CA ALA A 47 7.17 9.78 18.51
C ALA A 47 7.00 8.26 18.59
N ASP A 48 5.92 7.78 19.25
CA ASP A 48 5.71 6.36 19.53
C ASP A 48 4.25 6.05 19.88
N GLY A 49 3.91 4.75 19.98
CA GLY A 49 2.66 4.24 20.57
C GLY A 49 1.42 4.33 19.70
N ARG A 50 1.57 4.55 18.39
CA ARG A 50 0.40 4.65 17.47
C ARG A 50 0.21 3.42 16.60
N TYR A 51 1.26 2.67 16.32
CA TYR A 51 1.21 1.59 15.35
C TYR A 51 1.00 0.24 15.99
N LEU A 52 0.16 -0.56 15.31
CA LEU A 52 -0.03 -1.97 15.58
C LEU A 52 0.47 -2.78 14.39
N GLU A 53 1.11 -3.91 14.66
CA GLU A 53 1.47 -4.88 13.64
C GLU A 53 0.86 -6.26 13.94
N PRO A 54 0.60 -7.07 12.89
CA PRO A 54 0.15 -8.44 13.09
C PRO A 54 1.22 -9.28 13.78
N LEU A 55 0.81 -10.05 14.76
CA LEU A 55 1.65 -11.11 15.32
C LEU A 55 1.95 -12.17 14.27
N PRO A 56 3.10 -12.86 14.35
CA PRO A 56 3.37 -14.03 13.53
C PRO A 56 2.24 -15.06 13.65
N PHE A 57 1.74 -15.54 12.51
CA PHE A 57 0.61 -16.46 12.48
C PHE A 57 1.01 -17.83 11.92
N PRO A 58 0.73 -18.96 12.62
CA PRO A 58 1.02 -20.29 12.14
C PRO A 58 0.11 -20.67 10.94
N ALA A 59 0.69 -20.76 9.74
CA ALA A 59 -0.08 -21.08 8.53
C ALA A 59 -0.68 -22.51 8.55
N THR A 60 -0.18 -23.37 9.42
CA THR A 60 -0.74 -24.73 9.65
C THR A 60 -2.21 -24.69 10.13
N LEU A 61 -2.62 -23.60 10.80
CA LEU A 61 -4.00 -23.40 11.23
C LEU A 61 -4.96 -23.10 10.09
N LEU A 62 -4.46 -22.78 8.89
CA LEU A 62 -5.31 -22.51 7.73
C LEU A 62 -5.89 -23.77 7.09
N GLY A 63 -5.34 -24.95 7.36
CA GLY A 63 -5.76 -26.17 6.69
C GLY A 63 -5.65 -26.03 5.15
N ALA A 64 -6.71 -26.36 4.42
CA ALA A 64 -6.75 -26.24 2.95
C ALA A 64 -6.60 -24.80 2.42
N TRP A 65 -6.75 -23.80 3.26
CA TRP A 65 -6.56 -22.39 2.87
C TRP A 65 -5.10 -21.96 2.84
N ALA A 66 -4.18 -22.75 3.37
CA ALA A 66 -2.75 -22.43 3.37
C ALA A 66 -2.19 -22.24 1.95
N GLU A 67 -2.61 -23.11 1.02
CA GLU A 67 -2.19 -23.04 -0.39
C GLU A 67 -2.98 -22.02 -1.22
N ARG A 68 -4.17 -21.62 -0.73
CA ARG A 68 -5.04 -20.65 -1.41
C ARG A 68 -4.80 -19.20 -0.99
N THR A 69 -3.98 -18.97 0.03
CA THR A 69 -3.57 -17.65 0.47
C THR A 69 -2.14 -17.36 0.00
N THR A 70 -1.97 -16.29 -0.76
CA THR A 70 -0.64 -15.91 -1.27
C THR A 70 0.31 -15.51 -0.15
N VAL A 71 1.56 -15.95 -0.28
CA VAL A 71 2.64 -15.63 0.63
C VAL A 71 3.59 -14.68 -0.08
N GLY A 72 3.22 -13.41 -0.11
CA GLY A 72 4.15 -12.37 -0.52
C GLY A 72 4.74 -12.51 -1.93
N GLN A 73 4.02 -13.03 -2.90
CA GLN A 73 4.43 -13.04 -4.30
C GLN A 73 4.07 -11.76 -5.06
N GLY A 74 3.61 -10.75 -4.33
CA GLY A 74 3.26 -9.47 -4.92
C GLY A 74 4.48 -8.60 -5.20
N THR A 75 4.21 -7.49 -5.83
CA THR A 75 5.21 -6.48 -6.23
C THR A 75 5.84 -5.72 -5.06
N MET A 76 5.24 -5.77 -3.88
CA MET A 76 5.80 -5.21 -2.63
C MET A 76 6.60 -6.21 -1.81
N THR A 77 6.85 -7.39 -2.31
CA THR A 77 7.59 -8.37 -1.54
C THR A 77 9.07 -8.05 -1.55
N THR A 78 9.49 -7.74 -0.51
CA THR A 78 10.14 -8.42 0.56
C THR A 78 11.62 -8.48 0.38
N GLN A 79 12.20 -7.29 0.39
CA GLN A 79 13.64 -7.13 0.56
C GLN A 79 14.21 -7.98 1.71
N HIS A 80 13.36 -8.51 2.59
CA HIS A 80 13.78 -9.11 3.85
C HIS A 80 13.06 -10.42 4.16
N GLY A 81 12.63 -11.18 3.16
CA GLY A 81 11.82 -12.37 3.37
C GLY A 81 10.48 -12.03 4.02
N GLY A 82 9.89 -10.93 3.61
CA GLY A 82 8.80 -10.13 4.15
C GLY A 82 7.60 -10.81 4.76
N SER A 83 7.36 -12.07 4.48
CA SER A 83 6.35 -12.87 5.19
C SER A 83 6.87 -13.56 6.45
N LEU A 84 8.16 -13.47 6.74
CA LEU A 84 8.83 -14.12 7.90
C LEU A 84 9.33 -13.15 8.97
N LEU A 85 9.24 -11.84 8.75
CA LEU A 85 9.65 -10.82 9.71
C LEU A 85 8.50 -9.87 9.99
N THR A 86 8.47 -9.30 11.19
CA THR A 86 7.60 -8.20 11.57
C THR A 86 8.23 -6.86 11.18
N ASN A 87 7.46 -5.75 11.20
CA ASN A 87 8.02 -4.42 10.95
C ASN A 87 9.06 -4.03 12.02
N ALA A 88 8.80 -4.35 13.29
CA ALA A 88 9.74 -4.09 14.38
C ALA A 88 11.08 -4.80 14.18
N GLU A 89 11.09 -5.98 13.56
CA GLU A 89 12.32 -6.70 13.25
C GLU A 89 13.02 -6.14 12.00
N LEU A 90 12.25 -5.71 11.01
CA LEU A 90 12.81 -5.10 9.80
C LEU A 90 13.59 -3.83 10.09
N THR A 91 13.12 -2.99 11.00
CA THR A 91 13.85 -1.76 11.41
C THR A 91 15.17 -2.05 12.12
N ARG A 92 15.38 -3.29 12.56
CA ARG A 92 16.63 -3.76 13.18
C ARG A 92 17.51 -4.59 12.25
N ALA A 93 17.09 -4.82 11.02
CA ALA A 93 17.77 -5.75 10.11
C ALA A 93 19.23 -5.34 9.82
N ALA A 94 19.51 -4.05 9.71
CA ALA A 94 20.85 -3.53 9.45
C ALA A 94 21.84 -3.73 10.63
N VAL A 95 21.34 -3.82 11.88
CA VAL A 95 22.17 -3.89 13.09
C VAL A 95 22.25 -5.28 13.73
N ASP A 96 21.35 -6.19 13.35
CA ASP A 96 21.33 -7.59 13.86
C ASP A 96 21.05 -8.58 12.71
N PRO A 97 21.91 -8.66 11.67
CA PRO A 97 21.68 -9.53 10.53
C PRO A 97 21.61 -11.02 10.92
N ASP A 98 22.45 -11.47 11.83
CA ASP A 98 22.47 -12.87 12.28
C ASP A 98 21.22 -13.23 13.09
N GLY A 99 20.74 -12.36 13.95
CA GLY A 99 19.50 -12.55 14.67
C GLY A 99 18.29 -12.56 13.74
N ILE A 100 18.30 -11.74 12.69
CA ILE A 100 17.29 -11.72 11.65
C ILE A 100 17.31 -13.05 10.87
N ALA A 101 18.48 -13.54 10.46
CA ALA A 101 18.61 -14.81 9.75
C ALA A 101 18.09 -15.99 10.58
N ARG A 102 18.45 -16.07 11.87
CA ARG A 102 17.93 -17.08 12.79
C ARG A 102 16.41 -17.02 12.91
N ARG A 103 15.82 -15.84 13.15
CA ARG A 103 14.35 -15.67 13.25
C ARG A 103 13.62 -16.10 11.98
N LYS A 104 14.17 -15.77 10.80
CA LYS A 104 13.61 -16.22 9.51
C LYS A 104 13.60 -17.75 9.41
N ALA A 105 14.72 -18.39 9.74
CA ALA A 105 14.85 -19.86 9.71
C ALA A 105 13.88 -20.53 10.69
N ASP A 106 13.80 -20.05 11.91
CA ASP A 106 12.90 -20.57 12.94
C ASP A 106 11.42 -20.47 12.52
N ARG A 107 11.01 -19.32 11.97
CA ARG A 107 9.64 -19.11 11.50
C ARG A 107 9.30 -19.93 10.27
N ALA A 108 10.25 -20.04 9.33
CA ALA A 108 10.09 -20.92 8.19
C ALA A 108 9.87 -22.38 8.63
N GLY A 109 10.67 -22.86 9.61
CA GLY A 109 10.54 -24.19 10.19
C GLY A 109 9.19 -24.42 10.91
N ARG A 110 8.61 -23.37 11.48
CA ARG A 110 7.26 -23.42 12.11
C ARG A 110 6.11 -23.10 11.14
N GLY A 111 6.38 -22.79 9.88
CA GLY A 111 5.37 -22.42 8.90
C GLY A 111 4.64 -21.11 9.27
N GLU A 112 5.29 -20.18 9.96
CA GLU A 112 4.70 -18.92 10.36
C GLU A 112 4.73 -17.88 9.23
N ARG A 113 3.75 -16.98 9.24
CA ARG A 113 3.62 -15.83 8.33
C ARG A 113 3.55 -14.54 9.14
N CYS A 114 4.19 -13.48 8.65
CA CYS A 114 4.20 -12.16 9.27
C CYS A 114 3.61 -11.10 8.35
N MET A 115 3.50 -9.87 8.83
CA MET A 115 3.04 -8.69 8.10
C MET A 115 1.70 -8.94 7.38
N GLY A 116 1.55 -8.46 6.15
CA GLY A 116 0.30 -8.61 5.38
C GLY A 116 -0.13 -10.07 5.17
N SER A 117 0.81 -10.99 4.92
CA SER A 117 0.48 -12.41 4.76
C SER A 117 0.06 -13.06 6.08
N GLY A 118 0.64 -12.65 7.21
CA GLY A 118 0.21 -13.05 8.55
C GLY A 118 -1.17 -12.50 8.91
N LEU A 119 -1.41 -11.22 8.63
CA LEU A 119 -2.72 -10.59 8.84
C LEU A 119 -3.83 -11.31 8.07
N ILE A 120 -3.63 -11.54 6.76
CA ILE A 120 -4.63 -12.22 5.93
C ILE A 120 -4.82 -13.67 6.35
N ALA A 121 -3.75 -14.37 6.70
CA ALA A 121 -3.85 -15.74 7.22
C ALA A 121 -4.70 -15.80 8.48
N ASN A 122 -4.47 -14.90 9.43
CA ASN A 122 -5.28 -14.82 10.66
C ASN A 122 -6.75 -14.50 10.34
N LEU A 123 -7.03 -13.51 9.49
CA LEU A 123 -8.40 -13.15 9.11
C LEU A 123 -9.13 -14.29 8.37
N VAL A 124 -8.44 -15.01 7.47
CA VAL A 124 -9.01 -16.18 6.78
C VAL A 124 -9.32 -17.30 7.77
N HIS A 125 -8.40 -17.57 8.71
CA HIS A 125 -8.65 -18.54 9.78
C HIS A 125 -9.88 -18.15 10.61
N MET A 126 -9.94 -16.90 11.06
CA MET A 126 -11.09 -16.38 11.84
C MET A 126 -12.42 -16.50 11.09
N ALA A 127 -12.41 -16.27 9.78
CA ALA A 127 -13.59 -16.42 8.93
C ALA A 127 -14.01 -17.90 8.78
N ALA A 128 -13.05 -18.79 8.54
CA ALA A 128 -13.29 -20.23 8.42
C ALA A 128 -13.89 -20.83 9.71
N GLU A 129 -13.31 -20.49 10.87
CA GLU A 129 -13.80 -20.93 12.19
C GLU A 129 -15.24 -20.48 12.48
N ARG A 130 -15.71 -19.43 11.82
CA ARG A 130 -17.07 -18.90 11.95
C ARG A 130 -18.01 -19.34 10.84
N GLY A 131 -17.59 -20.29 10.02
CA GLY A 131 -18.42 -20.84 8.95
C GLY A 131 -18.72 -19.85 7.83
N VAL A 132 -17.85 -18.85 7.59
CA VAL A 132 -17.99 -17.95 6.46
C VAL A 132 -17.65 -18.69 5.17
N ASP A 133 -18.59 -18.71 4.22
CA ASP A 133 -18.36 -19.28 2.90
C ASP A 133 -17.41 -18.39 2.10
N MET A 134 -16.24 -18.92 1.79
CA MET A 134 -15.21 -18.21 1.02
C MET A 134 -15.07 -18.86 -0.37
N TRP A 135 -15.38 -18.12 -1.43
CA TRP A 135 -15.36 -18.60 -2.80
C TRP A 135 -14.17 -17.98 -3.56
N THR A 136 -13.26 -18.82 -4.02
CA THR A 136 -12.19 -18.43 -4.95
C THR A 136 -12.63 -18.61 -6.40
N ALA A 137 -11.93 -17.98 -7.36
CA ALA A 137 -12.25 -18.02 -8.79
C ALA A 137 -13.74 -17.70 -9.08
N SER A 138 -14.31 -16.78 -8.31
CA SER A 138 -15.73 -16.44 -8.34
C SER A 138 -15.92 -14.94 -8.45
N PRO A 139 -15.61 -14.33 -9.63
CA PRO A 139 -15.71 -12.89 -9.83
C PRO A 139 -17.15 -12.39 -9.73
N ALA A 140 -17.34 -11.24 -9.04
CA ALA A 140 -18.62 -10.54 -9.05
C ALA A 140 -18.85 -9.90 -10.43
N LEU A 141 -19.91 -10.33 -11.13
CA LEU A 141 -20.21 -9.88 -12.48
C LEU A 141 -21.13 -8.66 -12.50
N ARG A 142 -22.18 -8.65 -11.70
CA ARG A 142 -23.14 -7.54 -11.57
C ARG A 142 -23.91 -7.64 -10.27
N LEU A 143 -24.38 -6.52 -9.76
CA LEU A 143 -25.31 -6.47 -8.63
C LEU A 143 -26.74 -6.77 -9.10
N ILE A 144 -27.64 -7.09 -8.18
CA ILE A 144 -29.05 -7.34 -8.42
C ILE A 144 -29.86 -6.34 -7.62
N GLY A 145 -30.94 -5.82 -8.21
CA GLY A 145 -31.88 -4.87 -7.62
C GLY A 145 -32.00 -3.60 -8.46
N GLU A 146 -32.98 -2.77 -8.16
CA GLU A 146 -33.26 -1.49 -8.83
C GLU A 146 -33.04 -0.33 -7.88
N ASP A 147 -33.88 -0.17 -6.86
CA ASP A 147 -33.77 0.90 -5.86
C ASP A 147 -32.91 0.51 -4.66
N ARG A 148 -32.72 -0.77 -4.44
CA ARG A 148 -31.85 -1.35 -3.40
C ARG A 148 -31.04 -2.52 -3.94
N VAL A 149 -29.95 -2.85 -3.29
CA VAL A 149 -29.22 -4.08 -3.58
C VAL A 149 -29.91 -5.26 -2.93
N GLU A 150 -30.16 -6.31 -3.72
CA GLU A 150 -30.81 -7.58 -3.32
C GLU A 150 -29.86 -8.78 -3.47
N GLY A 151 -28.62 -8.54 -3.89
CA GLY A 151 -27.62 -9.56 -4.10
C GLY A 151 -26.71 -9.28 -5.31
N LEU A 152 -26.12 -10.34 -5.83
CA LEU A 152 -25.21 -10.24 -6.97
C LEU A 152 -25.21 -11.50 -7.82
N ILE A 153 -24.73 -11.38 -9.05
CA ILE A 153 -24.35 -12.50 -9.91
C ILE A 153 -22.85 -12.71 -9.80
N VAL A 154 -22.46 -13.94 -9.56
CA VAL A 154 -21.09 -14.39 -9.44
C VAL A 154 -20.78 -15.34 -10.59
N GLY A 155 -19.64 -15.13 -11.26
CA GLY A 155 -19.12 -16.06 -12.24
C GLY A 155 -18.58 -17.32 -11.56
N GLY A 156 -18.61 -18.42 -12.28
CA GLY A 156 -18.01 -19.68 -11.86
C GLY A 156 -17.43 -20.40 -13.08
N PRO A 157 -16.72 -21.51 -12.90
CA PRO A 157 -16.08 -22.21 -14.00
C PRO A 157 -17.05 -22.67 -15.10
N ASP A 158 -18.27 -23.07 -14.71
CA ASP A 158 -19.23 -23.63 -15.67
C ASP A 158 -20.47 -22.76 -15.88
N ARG A 159 -20.83 -21.90 -14.93
CA ARG A 159 -22.05 -21.08 -14.98
C ARG A 159 -22.04 -19.92 -14.01
N GLU A 160 -22.87 -18.92 -14.30
CA GLU A 160 -23.20 -17.86 -13.37
C GLU A 160 -24.06 -18.39 -12.22
N ARG A 161 -23.87 -17.81 -11.03
CA ARG A 161 -24.68 -18.10 -9.84
C ARG A 161 -25.32 -16.81 -9.34
N ARG A 162 -26.59 -16.88 -9.03
CA ARG A 162 -27.31 -15.80 -8.35
C ARG A 162 -27.18 -15.97 -6.84
N VAL A 163 -26.63 -14.98 -6.17
CA VAL A 163 -26.52 -14.91 -4.72
C VAL A 163 -27.48 -13.84 -4.23
N ARG A 164 -28.43 -14.20 -3.40
CA ARG A 164 -29.31 -13.23 -2.71
C ARG A 164 -28.62 -12.78 -1.43
N ALA A 165 -28.69 -11.48 -1.14
CA ALA A 165 -28.11 -10.89 0.05
C ALA A 165 -28.87 -9.61 0.42
N ASP A 166 -29.09 -9.38 1.71
CA ASP A 166 -29.72 -8.14 2.23
C ASP A 166 -28.78 -6.95 2.09
N ALA A 167 -27.45 -7.21 2.02
CA ALA A 167 -26.43 -6.21 1.80
C ALA A 167 -25.21 -6.80 1.06
N VAL A 168 -24.54 -5.96 0.27
CA VAL A 168 -23.26 -6.26 -0.40
C VAL A 168 -22.22 -5.22 -0.01
N ILE A 169 -21.07 -5.67 0.44
CA ILE A 169 -19.91 -4.81 0.77
C ILE A 169 -18.86 -4.98 -0.30
N LEU A 170 -18.58 -3.92 -1.06
CA LEU A 170 -17.52 -3.89 -2.07
C LEU A 170 -16.17 -3.63 -1.40
N ALA A 171 -15.29 -4.62 -1.40
CA ALA A 171 -13.92 -4.56 -0.87
C ALA A 171 -12.89 -4.92 -1.95
N THR A 172 -13.14 -4.52 -3.20
CA THR A 172 -12.43 -4.95 -4.41
C THR A 172 -11.06 -4.31 -4.60
N GLY A 173 -10.60 -3.52 -3.64
CA GLY A 173 -9.35 -2.77 -3.77
C GLY A 173 -9.48 -1.55 -4.69
N ALA A 174 -8.34 -1.07 -5.20
CA ALA A 174 -8.27 0.08 -6.09
C ALA A 174 -8.38 -0.32 -7.59
N TYR A 175 -7.69 0.42 -8.48
CA TYR A 175 -7.75 0.22 -9.93
C TYR A 175 -6.39 0.27 -10.63
N ASP A 176 -5.31 0.10 -9.92
CA ASP A 176 -3.93 0.29 -10.42
C ASP A 176 -3.60 -0.58 -11.64
N TRP A 177 -4.32 -1.68 -11.85
CA TRP A 177 -4.14 -2.60 -12.96
C TRP A 177 -5.07 -2.32 -14.15
N SER A 178 -5.93 -1.30 -14.09
CA SER A 178 -6.69 -0.78 -15.24
C SER A 178 -6.00 0.47 -15.80
N PRO A 179 -5.31 0.40 -16.95
CA PRO A 179 -4.66 1.55 -17.58
C PRO A 179 -5.62 2.72 -17.83
N GLU A 180 -6.86 2.42 -18.22
CA GLU A 180 -7.89 3.42 -18.53
C GLU A 180 -8.29 4.19 -17.27
N LEU A 181 -8.49 3.51 -16.14
CA LEU A 181 -8.84 4.17 -14.88
C LEU A 181 -7.64 4.92 -14.29
N VAL A 182 -6.43 4.39 -14.45
CA VAL A 182 -5.20 5.09 -14.06
C VAL A 182 -5.04 6.38 -14.88
N GLU A 183 -5.19 6.34 -16.19
CA GLU A 183 -5.12 7.55 -17.02
C GLU A 183 -6.23 8.55 -16.64
N ALA A 184 -7.45 8.09 -16.45
CA ALA A 184 -8.61 8.92 -16.12
C ALA A 184 -8.52 9.62 -14.76
N HIS A 185 -7.94 8.95 -13.75
CA HIS A 185 -7.94 9.46 -12.36
C HIS A 185 -6.58 9.90 -11.86
N GLU A 186 -5.49 9.31 -12.36
CA GLU A 186 -4.13 9.68 -11.98
C GLU A 186 -3.46 10.62 -12.99
N PHE A 187 -4.06 10.79 -14.18
CA PHE A 187 -3.53 11.61 -15.30
C PHE A 187 -2.14 11.21 -15.78
N ILE A 188 -1.82 9.92 -15.73
CA ILE A 188 -0.52 9.34 -16.07
C ILE A 188 -0.73 8.05 -16.86
N ARG A 189 -0.07 7.96 -18.04
CA ARG A 189 -0.18 6.79 -18.93
C ARG A 189 0.82 5.68 -18.63
N ASP A 190 1.99 6.04 -18.13
CA ASP A 190 3.12 5.16 -17.88
C ASP A 190 3.26 4.78 -16.40
N MET A 191 2.14 4.59 -15.72
CA MET A 191 2.13 4.15 -14.32
C MET A 191 1.93 2.62 -14.25
N TYR A 192 2.84 1.97 -13.57
CA TYR A 192 2.76 0.55 -13.21
C TYR A 192 2.15 0.39 -11.81
N SER A 193 2.22 -0.80 -11.22
CA SER A 193 1.65 -1.03 -9.89
C SER A 193 2.58 -1.86 -9.00
N LEU A 194 2.58 -1.54 -7.70
CA LEU A 194 3.18 -2.33 -6.63
C LEU A 194 2.20 -3.34 -6.02
N THR A 195 0.98 -3.43 -6.54
CA THR A 195 -0.10 -4.21 -5.94
C THR A 195 -0.35 -5.51 -6.69
N PRO A 196 -1.12 -6.44 -6.10
CA PRO A 196 -1.55 -7.63 -6.81
C PRO A 196 -2.32 -7.29 -8.11
N PRO A 197 -2.16 -8.06 -9.19
CA PRO A 197 -2.74 -7.75 -10.51
C PRO A 197 -4.25 -7.94 -10.58
N THR A 198 -4.92 -8.14 -9.46
CA THR A 198 -6.36 -8.33 -9.35
C THR A 198 -7.16 -7.07 -9.04
N ILE A 199 -6.49 -5.93 -8.77
CA ILE A 199 -7.18 -4.67 -8.47
C ILE A 199 -7.43 -3.86 -9.75
N THR A 200 -8.54 -4.11 -10.38
CA THR A 200 -8.92 -3.61 -11.71
C THR A 200 -10.04 -2.56 -11.69
N GLY A 201 -10.47 -2.11 -10.49
CA GLY A 201 -11.52 -1.09 -10.36
C GLY A 201 -12.95 -1.63 -10.49
N ASP A 202 -13.19 -2.90 -10.22
CA ASP A 202 -14.51 -3.55 -10.35
C ASP A 202 -15.63 -2.84 -9.59
N HIS A 203 -15.32 -2.17 -8.48
CA HIS A 203 -16.30 -1.40 -7.71
C HIS A 203 -16.99 -0.31 -8.54
N PHE A 204 -16.30 0.34 -9.48
CA PHE A 204 -16.92 1.33 -10.36
C PHE A 204 -17.96 0.69 -11.26
N ARG A 205 -17.59 -0.41 -11.93
CA ARG A 205 -18.49 -1.15 -12.80
C ARG A 205 -19.70 -1.73 -12.04
N LEU A 206 -19.44 -2.36 -10.91
CA LEU A 206 -20.49 -2.98 -10.08
C LEU A 206 -21.50 -1.96 -9.53
N ALA A 207 -21.02 -0.80 -9.09
CA ALA A 207 -21.88 0.22 -8.48
C ALA A 207 -22.54 1.16 -9.50
N SER A 208 -22.14 1.14 -10.77
CA SER A 208 -22.64 2.06 -11.82
C SER A 208 -24.15 1.96 -12.03
N GLN A 209 -24.75 0.77 -11.96
CA GLN A 209 -26.18 0.57 -12.14
C GLN A 209 -27.03 1.30 -11.05
N PHE A 210 -26.47 1.51 -9.87
CA PHE A 210 -27.09 2.27 -8.78
C PHE A 210 -26.72 3.76 -8.83
N ARG A 211 -26.15 4.23 -9.93
CA ARG A 211 -25.69 5.62 -10.11
C ARG A 211 -24.82 6.09 -8.95
N ALA A 212 -23.94 5.21 -8.46
CA ALA A 212 -23.04 5.51 -7.37
C ALA A 212 -22.15 6.70 -7.69
N LYS A 213 -22.04 7.63 -6.76
CA LYS A 213 -21.19 8.80 -6.86
C LYS A 213 -19.75 8.43 -6.58
N THR A 214 -18.84 8.92 -7.40
CA THR A 214 -17.41 8.84 -7.15
C THR A 214 -16.91 10.06 -6.40
N ALA A 215 -15.84 9.93 -5.67
CA ALA A 215 -15.11 11.04 -5.09
C ALA A 215 -13.63 10.87 -5.36
N THR A 216 -12.95 11.99 -5.56
CA THR A 216 -11.51 12.01 -5.85
C THR A 216 -10.81 12.85 -4.79
N THR A 217 -9.72 12.37 -4.28
CA THR A 217 -8.77 13.14 -3.48
C THR A 217 -7.61 13.57 -4.37
N LEU A 218 -6.93 14.65 -3.99
CA LEU A 218 -5.72 15.05 -4.72
C LEU A 218 -4.75 13.86 -4.78
N PRO A 219 -4.17 13.57 -5.97
CA PRO A 219 -3.10 12.59 -6.08
C PRO A 219 -1.92 13.03 -5.21
N GLN A 220 -1.66 12.25 -4.18
CA GLN A 220 -0.65 12.55 -3.18
C GLN A 220 0.48 11.54 -3.23
N GLY A 221 1.59 11.85 -2.57
CA GLY A 221 2.73 10.98 -2.48
C GLY A 221 2.44 9.55 -1.99
N CYS A 222 1.31 9.29 -1.33
CA CYS A 222 0.93 7.94 -0.92
C CYS A 222 0.24 7.11 -2.01
N SER A 223 -0.44 7.73 -2.99
CA SER A 223 -1.07 7.01 -4.12
C SER A 223 -0.07 6.69 -5.22
N ARG A 224 0.97 7.47 -5.32
CA ARG A 224 2.00 7.41 -6.35
C ARG A 224 3.36 7.25 -5.71
N HIS A 225 4.18 6.40 -6.29
CA HIS A 225 5.52 6.11 -5.80
C HIS A 225 6.46 5.91 -6.98
N VAL A 226 7.71 5.67 -6.70
CA VAL A 226 8.67 5.17 -7.68
C VAL A 226 9.10 3.76 -7.29
N GLY A 227 9.39 2.94 -8.29
CA GLY A 227 9.78 1.55 -8.09
C GLY A 227 10.83 1.13 -9.09
N ILE A 228 11.38 -0.05 -8.87
CA ILE A 228 12.32 -0.72 -9.78
C ILE A 228 11.67 -1.93 -10.43
N HIS A 229 12.01 -2.17 -11.67
CA HIS A 229 11.68 -3.42 -12.37
C HIS A 229 12.85 -4.39 -12.26
N ILE A 230 12.54 -5.64 -11.90
CA ILE A 230 13.52 -6.73 -11.97
C ILE A 230 13.31 -7.44 -13.31
N PRO A 231 14.30 -7.48 -14.21
CA PRO A 231 14.16 -8.11 -15.53
C PRO A 231 13.63 -9.55 -15.43
N GLY A 232 12.66 -9.87 -16.30
CA GLY A 232 11.98 -11.16 -16.30
C GLY A 232 10.73 -11.25 -15.42
N GLU A 233 10.52 -10.35 -14.48
CA GLU A 233 9.30 -10.33 -13.68
C GLU A 233 8.16 -9.63 -14.40
N SER A 234 7.11 -10.38 -14.71
CA SER A 234 5.93 -9.85 -15.39
C SER A 234 4.66 -10.59 -15.00
N TRP A 235 3.51 -9.94 -15.23
CA TRP A 235 2.19 -10.54 -15.14
C TRP A 235 1.35 -10.11 -16.34
N GLY A 236 0.82 -11.08 -17.09
CA GLY A 236 0.02 -10.80 -18.28
C GLY A 236 0.75 -9.92 -19.32
N GLY A 237 2.08 -10.07 -19.45
CA GLY A 237 2.91 -9.27 -20.35
C GLY A 237 3.25 -7.86 -19.83
N ARG A 238 2.75 -7.45 -18.65
CA ARG A 238 3.12 -6.19 -18.01
C ARG A 238 4.26 -6.41 -17.01
N PRO A 239 5.29 -5.56 -17.00
CA PRO A 239 6.36 -5.61 -16.01
C PRO A 239 5.83 -5.46 -14.59
N LEU A 240 6.34 -6.28 -13.68
CA LEU A 240 6.15 -6.09 -12.24
C LEU A 240 7.23 -5.15 -11.69
N TYR A 241 6.82 -4.31 -10.76
CA TYR A 241 7.72 -3.39 -10.09
C TYR A 241 7.83 -3.72 -8.60
N ARG A 242 8.97 -3.38 -8.03
CA ARG A 242 9.27 -3.56 -6.62
C ARG A 242 9.46 -2.21 -5.95
N MET A 243 8.96 -2.08 -4.73
CA MET A 243 9.27 -0.93 -3.89
C MET A 243 10.71 -1.04 -3.38
N MET A 244 11.39 0.10 -3.28
CA MET A 244 12.70 0.18 -2.64
C MET A 244 12.64 1.02 -1.37
N ILE A 245 13.46 0.66 -0.38
CA ILE A 245 13.77 1.52 0.76
C ILE A 245 14.87 2.48 0.31
N MET A 246 14.48 3.64 -0.16
CA MET A 246 15.43 4.65 -0.66
C MET A 246 16.10 5.47 0.45
N GLY A 247 15.69 5.26 1.71
CA GLY A 247 16.24 5.94 2.88
C GLY A 247 17.59 5.44 3.36
N LEU A 248 18.13 4.37 2.75
CA LEU A 248 19.46 3.84 3.11
C LEU A 248 20.56 4.77 2.58
N PRO A 249 21.73 4.87 3.27
CA PRO A 249 22.84 5.72 2.86
C PRO A 249 23.52 5.26 1.57
N HIS A 250 24.46 6.05 1.05
CA HIS A 250 25.27 5.77 -0.16
C HIS A 250 24.46 5.70 -1.46
N CYS A 251 23.37 6.47 -1.56
CA CYS A 251 22.54 6.56 -2.75
C CYS A 251 21.88 7.92 -2.87
N VAL A 252 21.50 8.29 -4.11
CA VAL A 252 20.68 9.46 -4.43
C VAL A 252 19.68 9.11 -5.52
N MET A 253 18.63 9.92 -5.65
CA MET A 253 17.70 9.89 -6.79
C MET A 253 17.85 11.16 -7.61
N VAL A 254 18.06 11.00 -8.91
CA VAL A 254 18.29 12.13 -9.81
C VAL A 254 17.38 12.08 -11.04
N ASN A 255 17.11 13.25 -11.62
CA ASN A 255 16.44 13.42 -12.90
C ASN A 255 17.44 13.40 -14.07
N ALA A 256 16.97 13.62 -15.30
CA ALA A 256 17.83 13.67 -16.51
C ALA A 256 18.86 14.81 -16.50
N GLU A 257 18.64 15.86 -15.70
CA GLU A 257 19.59 16.95 -15.51
C GLU A 257 20.65 16.62 -14.44
N GLY A 258 20.67 15.39 -13.92
CA GLY A 258 21.57 14.94 -12.86
C GLY A 258 21.28 15.56 -11.50
N ARG A 259 20.10 16.12 -11.29
CA ARG A 259 19.73 16.83 -10.06
C ARG A 259 18.82 16.00 -9.17
N ARG A 260 19.08 16.01 -7.88
CA ARG A 260 18.14 15.51 -6.85
C ARG A 260 16.88 16.37 -6.85
N PHE A 261 15.75 15.79 -6.48
CA PHE A 261 14.46 16.47 -6.49
C PHE A 261 13.58 16.19 -5.26
N GLY A 262 14.14 15.61 -4.20
CA GLY A 262 13.45 15.36 -2.94
C GLY A 262 14.33 14.63 -1.93
N ASP A 263 13.83 14.52 -0.71
CA ASP A 263 14.42 13.66 0.33
C ASP A 263 14.11 12.19 0.02
N GLU A 264 15.11 11.43 -0.37
CA GLU A 264 14.98 10.01 -0.72
C GLU A 264 14.57 9.15 0.47
N SER A 265 14.81 9.60 1.69
CA SER A 265 14.42 8.90 2.91
C SER A 265 12.95 9.10 3.29
N PHE A 266 12.26 10.07 2.67
CA PHE A 266 10.88 10.38 2.95
C PHE A 266 10.05 10.42 1.66
N PHE A 267 9.41 9.30 1.33
CA PHE A 267 8.76 9.08 0.04
C PHE A 267 7.70 10.12 -0.34
N HIS A 268 7.07 10.79 0.62
CA HIS A 268 6.10 11.85 0.33
C HIS A 268 6.72 13.05 -0.40
N THR A 269 8.00 13.34 -0.17
CA THR A 269 8.68 14.45 -0.83
C THR A 269 9.03 14.12 -2.27
N TYR A 270 9.76 13.03 -2.50
CA TYR A 270 10.18 12.68 -3.86
C TYR A 270 9.01 12.19 -4.72
N SER A 271 8.01 11.52 -4.14
CA SER A 271 6.84 11.09 -4.91
C SER A 271 6.06 12.28 -5.45
N SER A 272 5.79 13.32 -4.64
CA SER A 272 5.09 14.51 -5.12
C SER A 272 5.88 15.26 -6.19
N THR A 273 7.19 15.37 -6.04
CA THR A 273 8.06 16.08 -7.00
C THR A 273 8.32 15.30 -8.29
N ALA A 274 8.40 13.96 -8.22
CA ALA A 274 8.52 13.09 -9.40
C ALA A 274 7.32 13.21 -10.34
N TYR A 275 6.14 13.54 -9.80
CA TYR A 275 4.90 13.69 -10.54
C TYR A 275 4.48 15.16 -10.76
N ALA A 276 5.30 16.11 -10.39
CA ALA A 276 5.04 17.52 -10.64
C ALA A 276 5.12 17.82 -12.15
N PHE A 277 4.07 18.44 -12.68
CA PHE A 277 3.98 18.82 -14.09
C PHE A 277 4.36 20.29 -14.28
N ASP A 278 5.30 20.55 -15.17
CA ASP A 278 5.68 21.92 -15.59
C ASP A 278 4.76 22.35 -16.75
N GLY A 279 3.77 23.18 -16.45
CA GLY A 279 2.83 23.67 -17.45
C GLY A 279 3.46 24.58 -18.50
N HIS A 280 4.59 25.24 -18.22
CA HIS A 280 5.29 26.07 -19.19
C HIS A 280 6.06 25.21 -20.22
N ARG A 281 6.74 24.16 -19.73
CA ARG A 281 7.52 23.26 -20.59
C ARG A 281 6.72 22.05 -21.08
N GLN A 282 5.48 21.89 -20.63
CA GLN A 282 4.58 20.78 -20.97
C GLN A 282 5.22 19.38 -20.74
N ARG A 283 5.95 19.24 -19.63
CA ARG A 283 6.64 18.00 -19.27
C ARG A 283 6.74 17.81 -17.75
N PHE A 284 7.09 16.61 -17.34
CA PHE A 284 7.48 16.30 -15.97
C PHE A 284 9.01 16.50 -15.83
N PRO A 285 9.50 17.58 -15.18
CA PRO A 285 10.94 17.93 -15.18
C PRO A 285 11.79 16.90 -14.44
N ASN A 286 11.20 16.17 -13.47
CA ASN A 286 11.88 15.14 -12.68
C ASN A 286 11.66 13.73 -13.24
N TRP A 287 11.26 13.62 -14.51
CA TRP A 287 11.07 12.34 -15.18
C TRP A 287 11.65 12.37 -16.60
N PRO A 288 12.44 11.36 -17.03
CA PRO A 288 12.78 10.13 -16.31
C PRO A 288 13.68 10.38 -15.09
N ALA A 289 13.71 9.40 -14.17
CA ALA A 289 14.51 9.45 -12.96
C ALA A 289 15.30 8.15 -12.75
N TRP A 290 16.43 8.28 -12.06
CA TRP A 290 17.34 7.17 -11.77
C TRP A 290 17.65 7.10 -10.29
N PHE A 291 17.78 5.88 -9.80
CA PHE A 291 18.37 5.55 -8.52
C PHE A 291 19.86 5.30 -8.73
N VAL A 292 20.69 6.18 -8.19
CA VAL A 292 22.15 6.15 -8.32
C VAL A 292 22.77 5.77 -6.98
N PHE A 293 23.65 4.78 -6.98
CA PHE A 293 24.34 4.28 -5.78
C PHE A 293 25.73 3.74 -6.13
N ASP A 294 26.54 3.48 -5.11
CA ASP A 294 27.89 2.97 -5.27
C ASP A 294 28.04 1.53 -4.79
N GLN A 295 29.25 0.97 -4.89
CA GLN A 295 29.57 -0.37 -4.44
C GLN A 295 29.34 -0.57 -2.93
N THR A 296 29.45 0.49 -2.11
CA THR A 296 29.17 0.42 -0.69
C THR A 296 27.71 0.05 -0.43
N TYR A 297 26.79 0.73 -1.16
CA TYR A 297 25.36 0.38 -1.12
C TYR A 297 25.12 -1.05 -1.56
N LYS A 298 25.66 -1.44 -2.74
CA LYS A 298 25.45 -2.77 -3.34
C LYS A 298 25.91 -3.91 -2.43
N SER A 299 27.01 -3.72 -1.71
CA SER A 299 27.57 -4.75 -0.84
C SER A 299 26.93 -4.85 0.54
N LYS A 300 26.13 -3.83 0.94
CA LYS A 300 25.54 -3.78 2.29
C LYS A 300 24.03 -3.96 2.30
N TYR A 301 23.32 -3.54 1.25
CA TYR A 301 21.88 -3.44 1.27
C TYR A 301 21.22 -4.15 0.10
N SER A 302 20.08 -4.78 0.37
CA SER A 302 19.30 -5.43 -0.67
C SER A 302 18.68 -4.41 -1.64
N ILE A 303 18.56 -4.81 -2.91
CA ILE A 303 17.92 -4.04 -3.97
C ILE A 303 16.67 -4.79 -4.43
N GLY A 304 15.51 -4.35 -3.99
CA GLY A 304 14.28 -5.12 -4.16
C GLY A 304 14.41 -6.48 -3.44
N THR A 305 14.30 -7.56 -4.17
CA THR A 305 14.45 -8.93 -3.65
C THR A 305 15.87 -9.48 -3.77
N ILE A 306 16.79 -8.72 -4.34
CA ILE A 306 18.18 -9.14 -4.61
C ILE A 306 19.00 -8.87 -3.36
N ALA A 307 19.63 -9.90 -2.84
CA ALA A 307 20.50 -9.79 -1.67
C ALA A 307 21.83 -9.07 -2.00
N PRO A 308 22.53 -8.52 -0.99
CA PRO A 308 23.81 -7.83 -1.23
C PRO A 308 24.87 -8.68 -1.91
N GLU A 309 24.92 -9.96 -1.62
CA GLU A 309 25.83 -10.95 -2.18
C GLU A 309 25.47 -11.39 -3.62
N ASP A 310 24.20 -11.25 -4.02
CA ASP A 310 23.74 -11.70 -5.31
C ASP A 310 24.08 -10.68 -6.41
N PRO A 311 24.43 -11.09 -7.63
CA PRO A 311 24.64 -10.18 -8.76
C PRO A 311 23.31 -9.53 -9.17
N LEU A 312 23.38 -8.30 -9.68
CA LEU A 312 22.22 -7.69 -10.32
C LEU A 312 21.91 -8.41 -11.64
N PRO A 313 20.64 -8.69 -11.95
CA PRO A 313 20.25 -9.24 -13.25
C PRO A 313 20.74 -8.37 -14.42
N GLU A 314 21.07 -9.02 -15.52
CA GLU A 314 21.48 -8.34 -16.74
C GLU A 314 20.41 -7.32 -17.19
N GLY A 315 20.85 -6.12 -17.58
CA GLY A 315 19.98 -5.04 -18.01
C GLY A 315 19.23 -4.30 -16.89
N MET A 316 19.39 -4.67 -15.63
CA MET A 316 18.74 -3.98 -14.51
C MET A 316 19.39 -2.64 -14.18
N ALA A 317 20.70 -2.54 -14.25
CA ALA A 317 21.48 -1.35 -13.93
C ALA A 317 22.50 -1.03 -15.00
N MET A 318 22.77 0.23 -15.23
CA MET A 318 24.00 0.71 -15.87
C MET A 318 25.10 0.71 -14.82
N VAL A 319 26.31 0.31 -15.17
CA VAL A 319 27.44 0.17 -14.25
C VAL A 319 28.68 0.80 -14.88
N ALA A 320 29.41 1.60 -14.11
CA ALA A 320 30.62 2.28 -14.58
C ALA A 320 31.60 2.58 -13.43
N ASP A 321 32.87 2.76 -13.76
CA ASP A 321 33.92 3.05 -12.77
C ASP A 321 34.02 4.53 -12.43
N SER A 322 33.37 5.41 -13.20
CA SER A 322 33.28 6.86 -12.94
C SER A 322 31.85 7.38 -13.04
N ILE A 323 31.60 8.54 -12.41
CA ILE A 323 30.30 9.23 -12.45
C ILE A 323 30.00 9.75 -13.86
N GLU A 324 31.02 10.23 -14.58
CA GLU A 324 30.90 10.75 -15.94
C GLU A 324 30.52 9.64 -16.92
N GLU A 325 31.17 8.47 -16.82
CA GLU A 325 30.85 7.31 -17.64
C GLU A 325 29.43 6.78 -17.32
N LEU A 326 29.07 6.71 -16.04
CA LEU A 326 27.72 6.31 -15.63
C LEU A 326 26.66 7.24 -16.19
N ALA A 327 26.90 8.57 -16.14
CA ALA A 327 26.00 9.56 -16.69
C ALA A 327 25.80 9.37 -18.20
N ALA A 328 26.89 9.12 -18.95
CA ALA A 328 26.83 8.87 -20.39
C ALA A 328 26.00 7.61 -20.71
N LEU A 329 26.22 6.50 -19.99
CA LEU A 329 25.46 5.25 -20.15
C LEU A 329 23.98 5.41 -19.82
N ALA A 330 23.66 6.19 -18.79
CA ALA A 330 22.29 6.39 -18.32
C ALA A 330 21.54 7.49 -19.09
N GLY A 331 22.22 8.29 -19.91
CA GLY A 331 21.62 9.45 -20.59
C GLY A 331 21.28 10.59 -19.61
N ILE A 332 22.09 10.75 -18.56
CA ILE A 332 22.00 11.83 -17.56
C ILE A 332 23.01 12.91 -17.91
N ASP A 333 22.70 14.18 -17.64
CA ASP A 333 23.67 15.26 -17.78
C ASP A 333 24.87 15.03 -16.86
N ALA A 334 26.06 14.86 -17.46
CA ALA A 334 27.27 14.46 -16.74
C ALA A 334 27.74 15.55 -15.77
N ALA A 335 27.70 16.84 -16.20
CA ALA A 335 28.12 17.95 -15.36
C ALA A 335 27.16 18.12 -14.17
N GLY A 336 25.86 18.00 -14.41
CA GLY A 336 24.84 18.06 -13.38
C GLY A 336 24.95 16.91 -12.36
N LEU A 337 25.19 15.67 -12.84
CA LEU A 337 25.36 14.52 -11.95
C LEU A 337 26.64 14.64 -11.10
N ALA A 338 27.77 15.01 -11.71
CA ALA A 338 29.04 15.21 -11.00
C ALA A 338 28.91 16.30 -9.93
N ALA A 339 28.29 17.44 -10.25
CA ALA A 339 28.05 18.52 -9.30
C ALA A 339 27.13 18.08 -8.14
N THR A 340 26.08 17.32 -8.44
CA THR A 340 25.15 16.76 -7.44
C THR A 340 25.86 15.80 -6.50
N ILE A 341 26.61 14.82 -7.02
CA ILE A 341 27.33 13.84 -6.22
C ILE A 341 28.42 14.52 -5.38
N GLY A 342 29.19 15.44 -5.96
CA GLY A 342 30.22 16.18 -5.24
C GLY A 342 29.65 16.97 -4.05
N ARG A 343 28.56 17.71 -4.28
CA ARG A 343 27.85 18.45 -3.21
C ARG A 343 27.25 17.52 -2.16
N PHE A 344 26.59 16.46 -2.59
CA PHE A 344 26.00 15.47 -1.67
C PHE A 344 27.07 14.81 -0.82
N ASN A 345 28.19 14.37 -1.39
CA ASN A 345 29.27 13.71 -0.67
C ASN A 345 29.90 14.60 0.39
N ALA A 346 30.15 15.88 0.08
CA ALA A 346 30.69 16.84 1.02
C ALA A 346 29.78 17.01 2.24
N ASN A 347 28.48 17.16 2.02
CA ASN A 347 27.52 17.34 3.10
C ASN A 347 27.22 16.04 3.86
N ALA A 348 27.12 14.91 3.15
CA ALA A 348 26.86 13.60 3.77
C ALA A 348 28.00 13.15 4.70
N ALA A 349 29.24 13.53 4.40
CA ALA A 349 30.38 13.29 5.29
C ALA A 349 30.23 14.01 6.64
N GLU A 350 29.59 15.18 6.65
CA GLU A 350 29.27 15.95 7.85
C GLU A 350 27.93 15.50 8.51
N GLY A 351 27.24 14.51 7.93
CA GLY A 351 25.97 14.01 8.44
C GLY A 351 24.78 14.93 8.19
N VAL A 352 24.84 15.87 7.25
CA VAL A 352 23.81 16.85 6.97
C VAL A 352 23.38 16.82 5.50
N ASP A 353 22.15 17.20 5.21
CA ASP A 353 21.62 17.43 3.85
C ASP A 353 20.92 18.78 3.79
N PRO A 354 21.61 19.86 3.39
CA PRO A 354 21.03 21.19 3.33
C PRO A 354 20.03 21.37 2.18
N ASP A 355 19.99 20.45 1.22
CA ASP A 355 19.12 20.57 0.04
C ASP A 355 17.69 20.08 0.34
N PHE A 356 17.53 18.95 1.04
CA PHE A 356 16.24 18.34 1.29
C PHE A 356 16.04 17.88 2.73
N ALA A 357 16.96 18.17 3.65
CA ALA A 357 16.92 17.78 5.05
C ALA A 357 16.77 16.26 5.27
N ARG A 358 17.39 15.45 4.39
CA ARG A 358 17.35 13.97 4.48
C ARG A 358 17.86 13.49 5.82
N GLY A 359 17.11 12.57 6.43
CA GLY A 359 17.43 12.06 7.76
C GLY A 359 16.99 12.97 8.92
N SER A 360 16.25 14.04 8.68
CA SER A 360 15.67 14.90 9.71
C SER A 360 14.43 14.30 10.38
N LYS A 361 13.80 13.30 9.77
CA LYS A 361 12.59 12.68 10.29
C LYS A 361 12.90 11.42 11.11
N PRO A 362 12.43 11.31 12.35
CA PRO A 362 12.61 10.09 13.15
C PRO A 362 12.07 8.84 12.45
N TRP A 363 10.95 8.95 11.74
CA TRP A 363 10.42 7.84 10.94
C TRP A 363 11.42 7.36 9.87
N SER A 364 12.03 8.28 9.13
CA SER A 364 13.03 7.94 8.09
C SER A 364 14.26 7.27 8.69
N ASN A 365 14.71 7.76 9.85
CA ASN A 365 15.87 7.22 10.55
C ASN A 365 15.68 5.75 10.97
N GLY A 366 14.43 5.36 11.29
CA GLY A 366 14.10 3.96 11.60
C GLY A 366 14.29 2.98 10.43
N TRP A 367 14.34 3.49 9.19
CA TRP A 367 14.60 2.70 7.98
C TRP A 367 16.02 2.84 7.44
N GLY A 368 16.86 3.64 8.11
CA GLY A 368 18.25 3.88 7.74
C GLY A 368 19.22 2.87 8.36
N ASP A 369 20.51 3.13 8.21
CA ASP A 369 21.57 2.38 8.85
C ASP A 369 21.98 3.07 10.16
N SER A 370 21.46 2.61 11.28
CA SER A 370 21.70 3.20 12.61
C SER A 370 23.16 3.11 13.10
N ARG A 371 24.06 2.49 12.35
CA ARG A 371 25.50 2.47 12.61
C ARG A 371 26.19 3.77 12.16
N LEU A 372 25.49 4.60 11.36
CA LEU A 372 26.00 5.90 10.91
C LEU A 372 25.48 7.05 11.79
N PRO A 373 26.23 8.16 11.90
CA PRO A 373 25.79 9.34 12.65
C PRO A 373 24.44 9.89 12.20
N ASN A 374 24.21 9.94 10.89
CA ASN A 374 22.89 10.12 10.30
C ASN A 374 22.54 8.82 9.54
N PRO A 375 21.52 8.06 9.99
CA PRO A 375 21.18 6.76 9.42
C PRO A 375 20.84 6.77 7.92
N ASN A 376 20.49 7.92 7.38
CA ASN A 376 20.06 8.05 6.00
C ASN A 376 21.13 8.65 5.07
N LEU A 377 22.30 9.07 5.58
CA LEU A 377 23.34 9.74 4.83
C LEU A 377 24.64 8.95 4.80
N GLY A 378 25.22 8.85 3.62
CA GLY A 378 26.53 8.28 3.38
C GLY A 378 27.02 8.69 1.99
N PRO A 379 28.29 9.11 1.84
CA PRO A 379 28.82 9.55 0.56
C PRO A 379 28.91 8.39 -0.43
N LEU A 380 28.77 8.71 -1.73
CA LEU A 380 28.98 7.80 -2.86
C LEU A 380 30.43 7.97 -3.35
N THR A 381 31.34 7.12 -2.89
CA THR A 381 32.78 7.25 -3.15
C THR A 381 33.46 5.96 -3.60
N ALA A 382 32.75 4.83 -3.59
CA ALA A 382 33.31 3.53 -3.88
C ALA A 382 32.85 3.01 -5.26
N PRO A 383 33.69 3.06 -6.32
CA PRO A 383 33.33 2.44 -7.59
C PRO A 383 33.24 0.90 -7.47
N PRO A 384 32.53 0.23 -8.40
CA PRO A 384 31.74 0.83 -9.47
C PRO A 384 30.49 1.54 -8.97
N TYR A 385 30.01 2.49 -9.78
CA TYR A 385 28.75 3.19 -9.58
C TYR A 385 27.65 2.57 -10.42
N TYR A 386 26.43 2.67 -9.93
CA TYR A 386 25.24 2.02 -10.51
C TYR A 386 24.14 3.05 -10.74
N ALA A 387 23.40 2.91 -11.84
CA ALA A 387 22.18 3.66 -12.10
C ALA A 387 21.05 2.71 -12.53
N ILE A 388 19.97 2.67 -11.77
CA ILE A 388 18.75 1.92 -12.11
C ILE A 388 17.68 2.93 -12.52
N ARG A 389 17.09 2.74 -13.72
CA ARG A 389 15.98 3.56 -14.17
C ARG A 389 14.74 3.26 -13.34
N LEU A 390 14.14 4.31 -12.79
CA LEU A 390 12.93 4.19 -11.98
C LEU A 390 11.67 4.12 -12.86
N GLY A 391 10.66 3.38 -12.39
CA GLY A 391 9.31 3.38 -12.93
C GLY A 391 8.35 4.15 -12.03
N ARG A 392 7.36 4.80 -12.61
CA ARG A 392 6.21 5.36 -11.90
C ARG A 392 5.28 4.23 -11.48
N VAL A 393 4.90 4.20 -10.22
CA VAL A 393 4.09 3.09 -9.69
C VAL A 393 2.95 3.58 -8.79
N GLY A 394 1.82 2.90 -8.88
CA GLY A 394 0.71 3.01 -7.94
C GLY A 394 0.91 2.08 -6.75
N THR A 395 0.39 2.48 -5.60
CA THR A 395 0.52 1.74 -4.33
C THR A 395 -0.77 1.03 -3.89
N GLY A 396 -1.81 1.05 -4.73
CA GLY A 396 -3.16 0.59 -4.37
C GLY A 396 -3.96 1.59 -3.53
N LEU A 397 -3.38 2.76 -3.23
CA LEU A 397 -4.04 3.86 -2.52
C LEU A 397 -4.55 4.90 -3.53
N ALA A 398 -5.37 4.45 -4.47
CA ALA A 398 -5.83 5.23 -5.59
C ALA A 398 -6.48 6.58 -5.20
N SER A 399 -6.43 7.55 -6.10
CA SER A 399 -6.97 8.89 -5.87
C SER A 399 -8.50 8.94 -5.91
N ALA A 400 -9.15 8.02 -6.63
CA ALA A 400 -10.59 7.95 -6.77
C ALA A 400 -11.16 6.67 -6.14
N GLY A 401 -12.44 6.71 -5.80
CA GLY A 401 -13.21 5.58 -5.30
C GLY A 401 -14.69 5.94 -5.18
N LEU A 402 -15.51 5.02 -4.70
CA LEU A 402 -16.92 5.31 -4.42
C LEU A 402 -17.05 6.27 -3.24
N LYS A 403 -17.90 7.28 -3.36
CA LYS A 403 -18.26 8.15 -2.24
C LYS A 403 -19.09 7.35 -1.23
N THR A 404 -18.70 7.42 0.05
CA THR A 404 -19.39 6.69 1.12
C THR A 404 -19.79 7.59 2.26
N GLY A 405 -20.86 7.20 2.97
CA GLY A 405 -21.23 7.73 4.27
C GLY A 405 -20.35 7.21 5.41
N ALA A 406 -20.65 7.64 6.64
CA ALA A 406 -19.86 7.36 7.84
C ALA A 406 -19.80 5.87 8.25
N ALA A 407 -20.73 5.04 7.79
CA ALA A 407 -20.68 3.59 7.99
C ALA A 407 -20.37 2.83 6.68
N GLY A 408 -19.81 3.49 5.68
CA GLY A 408 -19.42 2.85 4.42
C GLY A 408 -20.55 2.70 3.40
N GLN A 409 -21.77 3.22 3.65
CA GLN A 409 -22.88 3.20 2.69
C GLN A 409 -22.48 3.93 1.40
N VAL A 410 -22.68 3.32 0.24
CA VAL A 410 -22.43 3.95 -1.06
C VAL A 410 -23.47 5.06 -1.28
N ILE A 411 -23.01 6.23 -1.73
CA ILE A 411 -23.84 7.40 -1.99
C ILE A 411 -24.11 7.51 -3.50
N ASP A 412 -25.38 7.75 -3.88
CA ASP A 412 -25.80 7.93 -5.27
C ASP A 412 -25.55 9.38 -5.76
N MET A 413 -25.79 9.63 -7.05
CA MET A 413 -25.64 10.96 -7.66
C MET A 413 -26.65 12.01 -7.11
N ALA A 414 -27.67 11.59 -6.37
CA ALA A 414 -28.61 12.47 -5.67
C ALA A 414 -28.24 12.67 -4.19
N ASP A 415 -27.00 12.31 -3.79
CA ASP A 415 -26.49 12.37 -2.42
C ASP A 415 -27.30 11.54 -1.38
N ARG A 416 -27.94 10.45 -1.81
CA ARG A 416 -28.64 9.50 -0.95
C ARG A 416 -27.85 8.20 -0.81
N ALA A 417 -27.94 7.56 0.34
CA ALA A 417 -27.40 6.24 0.51
C ALA A 417 -28.15 5.21 -0.34
N VAL A 418 -27.43 4.37 -1.09
CA VAL A 418 -27.99 3.23 -1.81
C VAL A 418 -28.27 2.10 -0.80
N PRO A 419 -29.56 1.74 -0.59
CA PRO A 419 -29.88 0.73 0.42
C PRO A 419 -29.24 -0.62 0.12
N GLY A 420 -28.58 -1.21 1.12
CA GLY A 420 -27.92 -2.52 0.99
C GLY A 420 -26.58 -2.49 0.24
N LEU A 421 -26.04 -1.32 -0.17
CA LEU A 421 -24.75 -1.23 -0.84
C LEU A 421 -23.72 -0.47 -0.01
N TYR A 422 -22.59 -1.11 0.22
CA TYR A 422 -21.45 -0.57 0.97
C TYR A 422 -20.17 -0.67 0.16
N ALA A 423 -19.22 0.23 0.44
CA ALA A 423 -17.86 0.13 -0.08
C ALA A 423 -16.86 0.47 1.04
N ILE A 424 -15.78 -0.32 1.12
CA ILE A 424 -14.75 -0.19 2.15
C ILE A 424 -13.34 -0.30 1.57
N GLY A 425 -12.35 0.01 2.38
CA GLY A 425 -10.96 -0.04 1.94
C GLY A 425 -10.73 0.86 0.73
N ASN A 426 -9.94 0.39 -0.23
CA ASN A 426 -9.56 1.18 -1.40
C ASN A 426 -10.61 1.17 -2.53
N ALA A 427 -11.73 0.45 -2.39
CA ALA A 427 -12.90 0.62 -3.24
C ALA A 427 -13.69 1.90 -2.88
N ALA A 428 -13.60 2.36 -1.63
CA ALA A 428 -14.14 3.64 -1.18
C ALA A 428 -13.11 4.76 -1.35
N ALA A 429 -13.57 5.95 -1.74
CA ALA A 429 -12.73 7.13 -1.80
C ALA A 429 -12.14 7.50 -0.43
N ARG A 430 -10.89 7.96 -0.40
CA ARG A 430 -10.15 8.30 0.84
C ARG A 430 -10.53 9.66 1.42
N ILE A 431 -11.84 9.96 1.48
CA ILE A 431 -12.33 11.27 1.88
C ILE A 431 -12.15 11.58 3.37
N GLU A 432 -11.94 10.58 4.21
CA GLU A 432 -11.64 10.74 5.63
C GLU A 432 -10.19 11.18 5.90
N MET A 433 -9.26 10.84 5.01
CA MET A 433 -7.82 11.10 5.19
C MET A 433 -7.38 12.45 4.61
N GLY A 434 -8.07 12.94 3.58
CA GLY A 434 -7.60 14.10 2.84
C GLY A 434 -6.27 13.83 2.12
N CYS A 435 -5.28 14.71 2.34
CA CYS A 435 -3.96 14.64 1.69
C CYS A 435 -2.90 13.91 2.52
N GLY A 436 -3.15 13.63 3.79
CA GLY A 436 -2.20 12.96 4.67
C GLY A 436 -2.23 11.44 4.53
N TYR A 437 -1.14 10.82 4.93
CA TYR A 437 -1.04 9.37 5.08
C TYR A 437 -0.10 9.04 6.23
N ASN A 438 -0.44 8.02 6.99
CA ASN A 438 0.43 7.45 8.00
C ASN A 438 0.46 5.92 7.84
N SER A 439 1.51 5.26 8.28
CA SER A 439 1.64 3.81 8.12
C SER A 439 0.42 3.07 8.68
N GLY A 440 -0.02 2.00 8.00
CA GLY A 440 -1.17 1.20 8.42
C GLY A 440 -2.55 1.79 8.13
N MET A 441 -2.67 3.06 7.71
CA MET A 441 -3.99 3.67 7.49
C MET A 441 -4.84 2.95 6.43
N ALA A 442 -4.24 2.43 5.37
CA ALA A 442 -4.98 1.68 4.34
C ALA A 442 -5.67 0.43 4.91
N ILE A 443 -4.95 -0.31 5.75
CA ILE A 443 -5.48 -1.49 6.45
C ILE A 443 -6.44 -1.08 7.55
N GLY A 444 -6.07 -0.08 8.36
CA GLY A 444 -6.88 0.43 9.45
C GLY A 444 -8.26 0.89 8.99
N ARG A 445 -8.33 1.65 7.87
CA ARG A 445 -9.62 2.08 7.30
C ARG A 445 -10.45 0.90 6.77
N SER A 446 -9.80 -0.12 6.23
CA SER A 446 -10.51 -1.33 5.77
C SER A 446 -11.13 -2.09 6.95
N LEU A 447 -10.41 -2.24 8.05
CA LEU A 447 -10.91 -2.91 9.25
C LEU A 447 -12.02 -2.09 9.94
N VAL A 448 -11.82 -0.79 10.12
CA VAL A 448 -12.78 0.08 10.80
C VAL A 448 -14.08 0.22 10.00
N PHE A 449 -14.01 0.59 8.72
CA PHE A 449 -15.21 0.72 7.90
C PHE A 449 -15.84 -0.63 7.57
N GLY A 450 -15.08 -1.73 7.52
CA GLY A 450 -15.63 -3.08 7.43
C GLY A 450 -16.50 -3.43 8.65
N TYR A 451 -16.01 -3.12 9.83
CA TYR A 451 -16.76 -3.28 11.08
C TYR A 451 -18.03 -2.40 11.10
N LEU A 452 -17.91 -1.13 10.72
CA LEU A 452 -19.05 -0.21 10.70
C LEU A 452 -20.12 -0.60 9.67
N ALA A 453 -19.69 -0.98 8.45
CA ALA A 453 -20.59 -1.42 7.39
C ALA A 453 -21.34 -2.72 7.78
N ALA A 454 -20.65 -3.68 8.36
CA ALA A 454 -21.29 -4.90 8.83
C ALA A 454 -22.33 -4.64 9.92
N ARG A 455 -22.03 -3.78 10.89
CA ARG A 455 -22.97 -3.37 11.94
C ARG A 455 -24.19 -2.64 11.41
N ASP A 456 -23.98 -1.72 10.49
CA ASP A 456 -25.08 -0.96 9.87
C ASP A 456 -25.99 -1.89 9.06
N ALA A 457 -25.43 -2.75 8.22
CA ALA A 457 -26.16 -3.75 7.43
C ALA A 457 -27.05 -4.66 8.29
N VAL A 458 -26.53 -5.15 9.42
CA VAL A 458 -27.30 -5.99 10.36
C VAL A 458 -28.40 -5.17 11.05
N SER A 459 -28.14 -3.91 11.42
CA SER A 459 -29.14 -3.09 12.12
C SER A 459 -30.36 -2.76 11.24
N ILE A 460 -30.15 -2.55 9.93
CA ILE A 460 -31.24 -2.34 8.97
C ILE A 460 -32.16 -3.56 8.92
N ARG A 461 -31.60 -4.77 8.89
CA ARG A 461 -32.37 -6.00 8.88
C ARG A 461 -33.31 -6.13 10.10
N PHE A 462 -32.84 -5.77 11.29
CA PHE A 462 -33.67 -5.80 12.50
C PHE A 462 -34.78 -4.77 12.50
N VAL A 463 -34.59 -3.62 11.87
CA VAL A 463 -35.61 -2.58 11.74
C VAL A 463 -36.66 -2.99 10.72
N GLU A 464 -36.29 -3.58 9.59
CA GLU A 464 -37.23 -4.07 8.56
C GLU A 464 -38.05 -5.26 9.07
N ALA A 465 -37.43 -6.23 9.76
CA ALA A 465 -38.14 -7.37 10.36
C ALA A 465 -39.17 -6.97 11.41
N ARG A 466 -38.99 -5.83 12.09
CA ARG A 466 -39.98 -5.28 13.03
C ARG A 466 -41.11 -4.52 12.35
N ARG A 467 -40.95 -4.17 11.07
CA ARG A 467 -41.96 -3.44 10.27
C ARG A 467 -42.85 -4.40 9.47
N GLU A 468 -42.49 -5.64 9.29
CA GLU A 468 -43.40 -6.63 8.71
C GLU A 468 -44.56 -6.84 9.69
N PRO A 469 -45.83 -6.66 9.27
CA PRO A 469 -46.94 -6.90 10.14
C PRO A 469 -46.98 -8.37 10.56
N VAL A 470 -47.04 -8.62 11.86
CA VAL A 470 -47.28 -9.97 12.38
C VAL A 470 -48.58 -10.45 11.75
N PRO A 471 -48.64 -11.58 11.03
CA PRO A 471 -49.86 -12.08 10.44
C PRO A 471 -50.87 -12.28 11.58
N MET A 472 -51.97 -11.54 11.54
CA MET A 472 -53.05 -11.74 12.50
C MET A 472 -53.49 -13.17 12.39
N ALA A 473 -53.44 -13.90 13.51
CA ALA A 473 -53.98 -15.23 13.61
C ALA A 473 -55.41 -15.26 13.07
N ARG A 474 -55.66 -16.06 12.02
CA ARG A 474 -57.01 -16.24 11.52
C ARG A 474 -57.87 -16.81 12.66
N ASP A 475 -58.96 -16.10 12.95
CA ASP A 475 -59.98 -16.52 13.88
C ASP A 475 -60.33 -18.01 13.67
N ILE A 476 -60.03 -18.83 14.66
CA ILE A 476 -60.58 -20.17 14.79
C ILE A 476 -62.03 -19.94 15.21
N ARG A 477 -62.97 -19.97 14.24
CA ARG A 477 -64.37 -20.11 14.58
C ARG A 477 -64.60 -21.56 15.04
N VAL A 478 -65.12 -21.68 16.27
CA VAL A 478 -65.69 -22.88 16.87
C VAL A 478 -66.99 -23.27 16.16
#